data_325d16b7cafd1fcd225ceae7d5e857fa
#
_entry.id   325d16b7cafd1fcd225ceae7d5e857fa
#
_cell.length_a   1.000
_cell.length_b   1.000
_cell.length_c   1.000
_cell.angle_alpha   90.00
_cell.angle_beta   90.00
_cell.angle_gamma   90.00
#
_symmetry.space_group_name_H-M   'P 1'
#
loop_
_entity.id
_entity.type
_entity.pdbx_description
1 polymer ?
#
loop_
_entity_poly.entity_id
_entity_poly.type
_entity_poly.pdbx_seq_one_letter_code
_entity_poly.pdbx_strand_id
1 'polypeptide(L)'
;MVLSGGDLENAFCSFVKLGSLSENVCVEMLLALVPLCNPKEFLLGILEQIDEAAGEHICRTMLPLLRPLQKVLLKHGNRRYYAVGLSLATIHSQLSALPVPYTPIQMREDKHLLCQCFLSLIPFIQPFIDMVTQSKNISRDPEIQQLRKELLTFCFRCLKFPLLNAELYALPENEDDNVYRTFAREMIEFLVTLGESLPKTFVRRGYSDETIDADGSVPDQGIYSAEGLASLSYLLFVQHIGIDRFPFVFGPSFLLKSNLVHISVLIKRTEEPILSKGLDLLENSLLRVDNDSLPEDVLDVIAASKVLQDLVKVMTLCPIESLRKKSLVLLQSVINKFCVEGRYKLFRCLLKVSGHAGVESFVIHNIKNQIDAALKKNIFLGVRLTPLLHSALSLPEGAETDLLQASDRIMASLNLLRYLVIKDENNETGVWSELDKIEQNFIKPLHTGLNMSKAHYEAEVRNTNEKKKGSHSEKTLCTVTAGGNKLPEMTPDMQLQVLRSARFTFDLMESVLARVEELIEVKLKSTVEEKIGNAPLFTSRFPRDGALLKIASSDQRQSVVSQSAGKGSFASATLAVRSRIETGQSQQSDQIYRSG
;
A
#
# COMPACT_ATOMS: atom_id res chain seq x y z
N MET A 1 58.98 17.46 -14.85
CA MET A 1 58.01 17.84 -15.87
C MET A 1 56.67 17.73 -15.20
N VAL A 2 56.06 18.83 -14.77
CA VAL A 2 54.76 18.84 -14.16
C VAL A 2 53.78 18.95 -15.32
N LEU A 3 53.05 17.89 -15.62
CA LEU A 3 51.99 17.90 -16.60
C LEU A 3 50.88 18.82 -16.08
N SER A 4 50.42 19.77 -16.90
CA SER A 4 49.26 20.62 -16.55
C SER A 4 47.98 19.81 -16.62
N GLY A 5 46.93 20.25 -15.88
CA GLY A 5 45.63 19.55 -15.90
C GLY A 5 45.06 19.30 -17.30
N GLY A 6 45.28 20.23 -18.26
CA GLY A 6 44.83 20.07 -19.63
C GLY A 6 45.58 19.02 -20.46
N ASP A 7 46.83 18.68 -20.09
CA ASP A 7 47.58 17.60 -20.74
C ASP A 7 47.09 16.22 -20.30
N LEU A 8 46.63 16.09 -19.07
CA LEU A 8 45.97 14.90 -18.53
C LEU A 8 44.60 14.67 -19.17
N GLU A 9 43.81 15.74 -19.31
CA GLU A 9 42.49 15.72 -19.93
C GLU A 9 42.54 15.25 -21.38
N ASN A 10 43.48 15.81 -22.18
CA ASN A 10 43.69 15.40 -23.56
C ASN A 10 44.22 13.97 -23.71
N ALA A 11 45.12 13.53 -22.84
CA ALA A 11 45.57 12.15 -22.79
C ALA A 11 44.43 11.19 -22.47
N PHE A 12 43.60 11.52 -21.45
CA PHE A 12 42.49 10.69 -20.99
C PHE A 12 41.36 10.59 -22.03
N CYS A 13 40.92 11.71 -22.63
CA CYS A 13 39.94 11.71 -23.71
C CYS A 13 40.41 10.94 -24.93
N SER A 14 41.71 10.96 -25.23
CA SER A 14 42.29 10.16 -26.31
C SER A 14 42.32 8.67 -26.00
N PHE A 15 42.51 8.29 -24.73
CA PHE A 15 42.50 6.88 -24.30
C PHE A 15 41.10 6.26 -24.23
N VAL A 16 40.08 6.99 -23.76
CA VAL A 16 38.69 6.52 -23.74
C VAL A 16 38.12 6.37 -25.14
N LYS A 17 38.56 7.19 -26.11
CA LYS A 17 38.18 7.10 -27.53
C LYS A 17 38.86 5.97 -28.31
N LEU A 18 40.00 5.49 -27.83
CA LEU A 18 40.78 4.38 -28.45
C LEU A 18 40.31 3.00 -27.95
N GLY A 19 39.01 2.75 -27.90
CA GLY A 19 38.31 1.56 -27.41
C GLY A 19 38.79 0.15 -27.82
N SER A 20 40.09 -0.04 -28.06
CA SER A 20 40.71 -1.32 -28.47
C SER A 20 42.07 -1.65 -27.83
N LEU A 21 42.69 -0.73 -27.10
CA LEU A 21 43.86 -1.07 -26.29
C LEU A 21 43.36 -1.55 -24.91
N SER A 22 43.80 -2.74 -24.53
CA SER A 22 43.25 -3.42 -23.34
C SER A 22 43.10 -2.45 -22.17
N GLU A 23 41.90 -2.44 -21.56
CA GLU A 23 41.51 -1.68 -20.36
C GLU A 23 42.62 -1.72 -19.28
N ASN A 24 43.30 -2.85 -19.16
CA ASN A 24 44.43 -3.08 -18.26
C ASN A 24 45.61 -2.15 -18.52
N VAL A 25 45.95 -1.84 -19.80
CA VAL A 25 47.08 -0.94 -20.12
C VAL A 25 46.75 0.48 -19.65
N CYS A 26 45.54 0.96 -19.86
CA CYS A 26 45.11 2.28 -19.38
C CYS A 26 45.17 2.38 -17.87
N VAL A 27 44.70 1.37 -17.15
CA VAL A 27 44.77 1.31 -15.70
C VAL A 27 46.21 1.34 -15.19
N GLU A 28 47.13 0.55 -15.78
CA GLU A 28 48.53 0.53 -15.36
C GLU A 28 49.24 1.85 -15.67
N MET A 29 48.93 2.53 -16.77
CA MET A 29 49.43 3.86 -17.09
C MET A 29 48.96 4.90 -16.07
N LEU A 30 47.65 4.90 -15.71
CA LEU A 30 47.11 5.80 -14.69
C LEU A 30 47.77 5.51 -13.33
N LEU A 31 47.97 4.26 -12.98
CA LEU A 31 48.65 3.87 -11.75
C LEU A 31 50.10 4.34 -11.71
N ALA A 32 50.80 4.36 -12.86
CA ALA A 32 52.16 4.90 -12.97
C ALA A 32 52.19 6.44 -12.83
N LEU A 33 51.12 7.15 -13.21
CA LEU A 33 51.00 8.59 -13.04
C LEU A 33 50.69 9.04 -11.62
N VAL A 34 50.02 8.23 -10.78
CA VAL A 34 49.68 8.54 -9.38
C VAL A 34 50.86 9.07 -8.59
N PRO A 35 52.10 8.49 -8.62
CA PRO A 35 53.23 9.03 -7.90
C PRO A 35 53.81 10.34 -8.45
N LEU A 36 53.53 10.67 -9.70
CA LEU A 36 54.15 11.77 -10.44
C LEU A 36 53.29 13.04 -10.45
N CYS A 37 51.97 12.92 -10.27
CA CYS A 37 51.03 14.03 -10.33
C CYS A 37 50.69 14.59 -8.93
N ASN A 38 50.19 15.85 -8.93
CA ASN A 38 49.58 16.44 -7.75
C ASN A 38 48.29 15.66 -7.40
N PRO A 39 48.19 15.10 -6.17
CA PRO A 39 47.03 14.28 -5.81
C PRO A 39 45.67 14.99 -5.95
N LYS A 40 45.61 16.31 -5.73
CA LYS A 40 44.35 17.08 -5.83
C LYS A 40 43.90 17.23 -7.28
N GLU A 41 44.80 17.61 -8.18
CA GLU A 41 44.50 17.79 -9.61
C GLU A 41 44.14 16.46 -10.25
N PHE A 42 44.88 15.41 -9.90
CA PHE A 42 44.60 14.06 -10.42
C PHE A 42 43.25 13.51 -9.92
N LEU A 43 42.90 13.79 -8.65
CA LEU A 43 41.60 13.45 -8.10
C LEU A 43 40.48 14.16 -8.84
N LEU A 44 40.59 15.48 -9.08
CA LEU A 44 39.58 16.26 -9.79
C LEU A 44 39.39 15.73 -11.21
N GLY A 45 40.46 15.49 -11.96
CA GLY A 45 40.37 14.94 -13.32
C GLY A 45 39.69 13.57 -13.38
N ILE A 46 39.94 12.68 -12.39
CA ILE A 46 39.20 11.41 -12.34
C ILE A 46 37.72 11.62 -12.03
N LEU A 47 37.37 12.51 -11.07
CA LEU A 47 35.99 12.77 -10.70
C LEU A 47 35.20 13.45 -11.83
N GLU A 48 35.82 14.38 -12.57
CA GLU A 48 35.23 15.00 -13.75
C GLU A 48 34.91 13.95 -14.82
N GLN A 49 35.82 13.02 -15.08
CA GLN A 49 35.57 11.93 -16.05
C GLN A 49 34.44 10.99 -15.62
N ILE A 50 34.31 10.72 -14.32
CA ILE A 50 33.19 9.94 -13.76
C ILE A 50 31.88 10.72 -13.90
N ASP A 51 31.90 12.03 -13.63
CA ASP A 51 30.71 12.87 -13.62
C ASP A 51 30.19 13.17 -15.04
N GLU A 52 31.08 13.30 -16.02
CA GLU A 52 30.73 13.49 -17.43
C GLU A 52 30.20 12.24 -18.13
N ALA A 53 30.44 11.05 -17.55
CA ALA A 53 29.98 9.81 -18.12
C ALA A 53 28.45 9.72 -18.12
N ALA A 54 27.85 9.33 -19.24
CA ALA A 54 26.40 9.27 -19.39
C ALA A 54 25.93 7.91 -19.95
N GLY A 55 24.75 7.48 -19.51
CA GLY A 55 24.07 6.29 -20.02
C GLY A 55 24.91 5.00 -19.89
N GLU A 56 25.11 4.29 -20.98
CA GLU A 56 25.84 3.00 -20.99
C GLU A 56 27.34 3.13 -20.68
N HIS A 57 27.90 4.34 -20.75
CA HIS A 57 29.32 4.57 -20.52
C HIS A 57 29.66 4.76 -19.04
N ILE A 58 28.69 5.02 -18.15
CA ILE A 58 28.93 5.28 -16.71
C ILE A 58 29.79 4.18 -16.09
N CYS A 59 29.32 2.94 -16.08
CA CYS A 59 30.06 1.85 -15.45
C CYS A 59 31.35 1.47 -16.22
N ARG A 60 31.34 1.56 -17.55
CA ARG A 60 32.51 1.32 -18.37
C ARG A 60 33.64 2.31 -18.08
N THR A 61 33.32 3.58 -17.82
CA THR A 61 34.29 4.60 -17.43
C THR A 61 34.73 4.42 -15.97
N MET A 62 33.78 4.09 -15.10
CA MET A 62 34.02 3.99 -13.66
C MET A 62 34.92 2.81 -13.26
N LEU A 63 34.66 1.61 -13.79
CA LEU A 63 35.38 0.40 -13.43
C LEU A 63 36.90 0.51 -13.50
N PRO A 64 37.51 0.96 -14.62
CA PRO A 64 38.95 1.12 -14.71
C PRO A 64 39.50 2.26 -13.83
N LEU A 65 38.68 3.25 -13.48
CA LEU A 65 39.07 4.40 -12.67
C LEU A 65 39.07 4.11 -11.16
N LEU A 66 38.33 3.10 -10.68
CA LEU A 66 38.23 2.82 -9.23
C LEU A 66 39.60 2.55 -8.60
N ARG A 67 40.46 1.76 -9.23
CA ARG A 67 41.79 1.39 -8.68
C ARG A 67 42.78 2.57 -8.63
N PRO A 68 42.96 3.38 -9.68
CA PRO A 68 43.70 4.64 -9.62
C PRO A 68 43.15 5.62 -8.58
N LEU A 69 41.82 5.81 -8.54
CA LEU A 69 41.15 6.68 -7.57
C LEU A 69 41.43 6.25 -6.13
N GLN A 70 41.33 4.96 -5.82
CA GLN A 70 41.66 4.43 -4.49
C GLN A 70 43.10 4.76 -4.09
N LYS A 71 44.06 4.57 -5.00
CA LYS A 71 45.49 4.87 -4.72
C LYS A 71 45.72 6.35 -4.48
N VAL A 72 45.06 7.24 -5.22
CA VAL A 72 45.15 8.70 -5.02
C VAL A 72 44.60 9.09 -3.65
N LEU A 73 43.42 8.56 -3.30
CA LEU A 73 42.76 8.81 -2.01
C LEU A 73 43.59 8.32 -0.82
N LEU A 74 44.27 7.15 -0.96
CA LEU A 74 45.18 6.63 0.08
C LEU A 74 46.43 7.48 0.23
N LYS A 75 46.91 8.12 -0.85
CA LYS A 75 48.02 9.04 -0.86
C LYS A 75 47.67 10.44 -0.34
N HIS A 76 46.37 10.79 -0.38
CA HIS A 76 45.89 12.09 0.06
C HIS A 76 46.18 12.31 1.57
N GLY A 77 46.83 13.41 1.90
CA GLY A 77 47.21 13.73 3.29
C GLY A 77 46.02 14.30 4.10
N ASN A 78 46.17 15.58 4.50
CA ASN A 78 45.13 16.31 5.27
C ASN A 78 43.78 16.36 4.53
N ARG A 79 42.69 16.22 5.28
CA ARG A 79 41.30 16.23 4.77
C ARG A 79 40.97 15.04 3.83
N ARG A 80 41.62 13.90 4.02
CA ARG A 80 41.29 12.67 3.26
C ARG A 80 39.80 12.33 3.33
N TYR A 81 39.15 12.53 4.48
CA TYR A 81 37.72 12.28 4.68
C TYR A 81 36.87 13.03 3.65
N TYR A 82 37.21 14.30 3.36
CA TYR A 82 36.48 15.11 2.38
C TYR A 82 36.65 14.57 0.95
N ALA A 83 37.86 14.19 0.58
CA ALA A 83 38.16 13.60 -0.71
C ALA A 83 37.43 12.26 -0.93
N VAL A 84 37.43 11.41 0.10
CA VAL A 84 36.70 10.13 0.10
C VAL A 84 35.20 10.38 0.02
N GLY A 85 34.63 11.28 0.83
CA GLY A 85 33.22 11.63 0.84
C GLY A 85 32.73 12.15 -0.52
N LEU A 86 33.50 13.08 -1.13
CA LEU A 86 33.22 13.60 -2.46
C LEU A 86 33.22 12.48 -3.50
N SER A 87 34.26 11.65 -3.51
CA SER A 87 34.39 10.53 -4.46
C SER A 87 33.24 9.55 -4.35
N LEU A 88 32.89 9.15 -3.13
CA LEU A 88 31.77 8.23 -2.89
C LEU A 88 30.41 8.84 -3.27
N ALA A 89 30.24 10.15 -3.06
CA ALA A 89 29.04 10.86 -3.45
C ALA A 89 28.90 10.93 -4.99
N THR A 90 29.97 11.27 -5.72
CA THR A 90 29.98 11.30 -7.20
C THR A 90 29.72 9.92 -7.79
N ILE A 91 30.42 8.88 -7.29
CA ILE A 91 30.21 7.49 -7.71
C ILE A 91 28.76 7.07 -7.51
N HIS A 92 28.21 7.28 -6.32
CA HIS A 92 26.84 6.90 -6.02
C HIS A 92 25.81 7.68 -6.86
N SER A 93 26.04 8.97 -7.08
CA SER A 93 25.19 9.82 -7.93
C SER A 93 25.10 9.26 -9.36
N GLN A 94 26.24 8.94 -9.96
CA GLN A 94 26.29 8.41 -11.31
C GLN A 94 25.67 7.01 -11.43
N LEU A 95 25.95 6.11 -10.48
CA LEU A 95 25.33 4.78 -10.47
C LEU A 95 23.81 4.85 -10.28
N SER A 96 23.31 5.82 -9.49
CA SER A 96 21.88 5.98 -9.26
C SER A 96 21.08 6.47 -10.46
N ALA A 97 21.75 6.94 -11.51
CA ALA A 97 21.11 7.28 -12.78
C ALA A 97 20.80 6.04 -13.66
N LEU A 98 21.35 4.87 -13.32
CA LEU A 98 21.16 3.64 -14.08
C LEU A 98 20.00 2.80 -13.54
N PRO A 99 19.26 2.10 -14.42
CA PRO A 99 18.22 1.18 -13.99
C PRO A 99 18.84 -0.05 -13.30
N VAL A 100 18.29 -0.43 -12.15
CA VAL A 100 18.73 -1.62 -11.41
C VAL A 100 18.17 -2.86 -12.09
N PRO A 101 19.01 -3.85 -12.45
CA PRO A 101 18.53 -5.15 -12.92
C PRO A 101 17.67 -5.83 -11.85
N TYR A 102 16.43 -6.19 -12.19
CA TYR A 102 15.47 -6.75 -11.26
C TYR A 102 15.28 -8.26 -11.45
N THR A 103 15.18 -8.72 -12.70
CA THR A 103 15.03 -10.15 -12.97
C THR A 103 16.37 -10.90 -12.98
N PRO A 104 16.38 -12.22 -12.69
CA PRO A 104 17.61 -13.03 -12.78
C PRO A 104 18.29 -12.97 -14.15
N ILE A 105 17.50 -12.84 -15.23
CA ILE A 105 18.02 -12.69 -16.59
C ILE A 105 18.75 -11.35 -16.74
N GLN A 106 18.12 -10.25 -16.31
CA GLN A 106 18.72 -8.91 -16.35
C GLN A 106 20.02 -8.83 -15.51
N MET A 107 20.07 -9.52 -14.36
CA MET A 107 21.26 -9.58 -13.52
C MET A 107 22.42 -10.36 -14.20
N ARG A 108 22.10 -11.45 -14.91
CA ARG A 108 23.12 -12.22 -15.65
C ARG A 108 23.65 -11.46 -16.88
N GLU A 109 22.78 -10.76 -17.58
CA GLU A 109 23.18 -9.93 -18.72
C GLU A 109 23.97 -8.70 -18.30
N ASP A 110 23.65 -8.12 -17.14
CA ASP A 110 24.25 -6.91 -16.57
C ASP A 110 24.58 -5.85 -17.65
N LYS A 111 23.61 -5.53 -18.47
CA LYS A 111 23.76 -4.71 -19.70
C LYS A 111 24.54 -3.42 -19.45
N HIS A 112 24.36 -2.81 -18.28
CA HIS A 112 25.03 -1.57 -17.88
C HIS A 112 26.24 -1.80 -17.00
N LEU A 113 26.66 -3.04 -16.72
CA LEU A 113 27.75 -3.42 -15.80
C LEU A 113 27.53 -2.91 -14.36
N LEU A 114 26.28 -2.70 -13.98
CA LEU A 114 25.93 -2.13 -12.68
C LEU A 114 26.21 -3.11 -11.54
N CYS A 115 25.93 -4.41 -11.73
CA CYS A 115 26.25 -5.47 -10.79
C CYS A 115 27.77 -5.55 -10.56
N GLN A 116 28.55 -5.51 -11.62
CA GLN A 116 30.01 -5.53 -11.55
C GLN A 116 30.57 -4.29 -10.84
N CYS A 117 29.99 -3.10 -11.07
CA CYS A 117 30.37 -1.87 -10.38
C CYS A 117 30.15 -1.99 -8.87
N PHE A 118 28.99 -2.43 -8.43
CA PHE A 118 28.72 -2.57 -6.99
C PHE A 118 29.64 -3.60 -6.31
N LEU A 119 29.92 -4.73 -6.96
CA LEU A 119 30.91 -5.67 -6.45
C LEU A 119 32.31 -5.07 -6.35
N SER A 120 32.71 -4.24 -7.34
CA SER A 120 34.02 -3.58 -7.35
C SER A 120 34.15 -2.48 -6.30
N LEU A 121 33.04 -1.93 -5.81
CA LEU A 121 33.04 -0.95 -4.73
C LEU A 121 33.40 -1.58 -3.36
N ILE A 122 33.17 -2.86 -3.15
CA ILE A 122 33.53 -3.54 -1.90
C ILE A 122 35.03 -3.44 -1.65
N PRO A 123 35.93 -3.96 -2.52
CA PRO A 123 37.36 -3.82 -2.33
C PRO A 123 37.87 -2.38 -2.46
N PHE A 124 37.12 -1.50 -3.15
CA PHE A 124 37.46 -0.07 -3.19
C PHE A 124 37.33 0.60 -1.82
N ILE A 125 36.28 0.26 -1.05
CA ILE A 125 35.99 0.91 0.22
C ILE A 125 36.78 0.29 1.37
N GLN A 126 37.10 -1.00 1.30
CA GLN A 126 37.72 -1.79 2.38
C GLN A 126 38.92 -1.11 3.05
N PRO A 127 39.93 -0.54 2.33
CA PRO A 127 41.06 0.11 2.98
C PRO A 127 40.69 1.30 3.86
N PHE A 128 39.60 2.03 3.53
CA PHE A 128 39.12 3.16 4.32
C PHE A 128 38.39 2.69 5.59
N ILE A 129 37.67 1.57 5.50
CA ILE A 129 37.09 0.88 6.67
C ILE A 129 38.20 0.45 7.62
N ASP A 130 39.23 -0.21 7.08
CA ASP A 130 40.39 -0.69 7.86
C ASP A 130 41.13 0.46 8.58
N MET A 131 41.27 1.62 7.93
CA MET A 131 41.86 2.81 8.55
C MET A 131 41.05 3.31 9.75
N VAL A 132 39.71 3.31 9.66
CA VAL A 132 38.84 3.71 10.78
C VAL A 132 38.95 2.72 11.92
N THR A 133 38.96 1.41 11.64
CA THR A 133 38.93 0.35 12.65
C THR A 133 40.30 0.17 13.36
N GLN A 134 41.40 0.36 12.63
CA GLN A 134 42.76 0.25 13.20
C GLN A 134 43.17 1.45 14.04
N SER A 135 42.45 2.58 13.93
CA SER A 135 42.73 3.77 14.73
C SER A 135 42.41 3.52 16.20
N LYS A 136 43.44 3.54 17.06
CA LYS A 136 43.33 3.34 18.51
C LYS A 136 42.55 4.46 19.23
N ASN A 137 42.32 5.59 18.56
CA ASN A 137 41.73 6.80 19.13
C ASN A 137 40.55 7.34 18.29
N ILE A 138 39.61 6.49 17.86
CA ILE A 138 38.46 6.89 17.03
C ILE A 138 37.71 8.08 17.62
N SER A 139 37.56 8.14 18.95
CA SER A 139 36.83 9.22 19.64
C SER A 139 37.60 10.55 19.76
N ARG A 140 38.90 10.57 19.50
CA ARG A 140 39.76 11.75 19.71
C ARG A 140 40.29 12.38 18.42
N ASP A 141 40.28 11.62 17.30
CA ASP A 141 40.76 12.12 16.03
C ASP A 141 39.57 12.61 15.18
N PRO A 142 39.41 13.93 14.96
CA PRO A 142 38.31 14.50 14.20
C PRO A 142 38.32 14.06 12.72
N GLU A 143 39.49 13.80 12.14
CA GLU A 143 39.57 13.33 10.74
C GLU A 143 39.03 11.92 10.60
N ILE A 144 39.34 11.04 11.53
CA ILE A 144 38.81 9.66 11.54
C ILE A 144 37.32 9.65 11.82
N GLN A 145 36.81 10.51 12.71
CA GLN A 145 35.36 10.64 12.93
C GLN A 145 34.62 11.11 11.67
N GLN A 146 35.16 12.09 10.96
CA GLN A 146 34.56 12.55 9.71
C GLN A 146 34.64 11.49 8.62
N LEU A 147 35.77 10.77 8.48
CA LEU A 147 35.89 9.64 7.57
C LEU A 147 34.85 8.56 7.87
N ARG A 148 34.69 8.19 9.14
CA ARG A 148 33.65 7.25 9.59
C ARG A 148 32.25 7.76 9.16
N LYS A 149 31.98 9.05 9.35
CA LYS A 149 30.69 9.66 8.97
C LYS A 149 30.42 9.55 7.46
N GLU A 150 31.42 9.84 6.61
CA GLU A 150 31.28 9.73 5.15
C GLU A 150 31.05 8.27 4.70
N LEU A 151 31.76 7.32 5.30
CA LEU A 151 31.57 5.89 5.00
C LEU A 151 30.20 5.38 5.43
N LEU A 152 29.71 5.78 6.61
CA LEU A 152 28.34 5.46 7.06
C LEU A 152 27.30 6.06 6.13
N THR A 153 27.48 7.32 5.74
CA THR A 153 26.58 7.99 4.79
C THR A 153 26.48 7.23 3.47
N PHE A 154 27.63 6.77 2.97
CA PHE A 154 27.68 5.97 1.74
C PHE A 154 26.96 4.62 1.93
N CYS A 155 27.22 3.89 3.00
CA CYS A 155 26.53 2.62 3.26
C CYS A 155 25.01 2.80 3.32
N PHE A 156 24.50 3.82 4.01
CA PHE A 156 23.07 4.10 4.06
C PHE A 156 22.49 4.54 2.70
N ARG A 157 23.27 5.25 1.87
CA ARG A 157 22.87 5.53 0.48
C ARG A 157 22.78 4.26 -0.35
N CYS A 158 23.70 3.32 -0.17
CA CYS A 158 23.67 2.00 -0.83
C CYS A 158 22.48 1.15 -0.40
N LEU A 159 22.04 1.25 0.86
CA LEU A 159 20.79 0.63 1.32
C LEU A 159 19.57 1.18 0.58
N LYS A 160 19.56 2.50 0.27
CA LYS A 160 18.50 3.12 -0.53
C LYS A 160 18.61 2.75 -2.01
N PHE A 161 19.80 2.83 -2.60
CA PHE A 161 20.08 2.46 -3.99
C PHE A 161 21.43 1.77 -4.08
N PRO A 162 21.53 0.55 -4.63
CA PRO A 162 20.54 -0.18 -5.42
C PRO A 162 19.61 -1.09 -4.62
N LEU A 163 19.90 -1.36 -3.33
CA LEU A 163 19.32 -2.49 -2.58
C LEU A 163 17.80 -2.41 -2.42
N LEU A 164 17.23 -1.21 -2.39
CA LEU A 164 15.78 -1.05 -2.32
C LEU A 164 15.09 -1.47 -3.62
N ASN A 165 15.75 -1.28 -4.77
CA ASN A 165 15.21 -1.60 -6.09
C ASN A 165 15.57 -3.00 -6.59
N ALA A 166 16.64 -3.61 -6.04
CA ALA A 166 17.15 -4.90 -6.47
C ALA A 166 16.30 -6.08 -5.97
N GLU A 167 16.21 -7.16 -6.73
CA GLU A 167 15.71 -8.45 -6.26
C GLU A 167 16.77 -9.13 -5.40
N LEU A 168 16.36 -9.61 -4.20
CA LEU A 168 17.26 -10.15 -3.20
C LEU A 168 16.97 -11.61 -2.83
N TYR A 169 15.98 -12.25 -3.44
CA TYR A 169 15.69 -13.65 -3.16
C TYR A 169 16.84 -14.55 -3.62
N ALA A 170 17.15 -15.56 -2.80
CA ALA A 170 18.10 -16.60 -3.18
C ALA A 170 17.59 -17.35 -4.41
N LEU A 171 18.46 -17.55 -5.40
CA LEU A 171 18.16 -18.41 -6.52
C LEU A 171 18.14 -19.87 -6.06
N PRO A 172 17.23 -20.73 -6.59
CA PRO A 172 17.03 -22.09 -6.07
C PRO A 172 18.27 -22.99 -6.12
N GLU A 173 19.24 -22.67 -6.94
CA GLU A 173 20.41 -23.54 -7.21
C GLU A 173 21.65 -23.14 -6.40
N ASN A 174 21.82 -21.87 -5.99
CA ASN A 174 22.94 -21.42 -5.16
C ASN A 174 22.57 -20.11 -4.43
N GLU A 175 22.56 -20.13 -3.11
CA GLU A 175 22.29 -18.94 -2.28
C GLU A 175 23.30 -17.80 -2.49
N ASP A 176 24.50 -18.11 -2.98
CA ASP A 176 25.62 -17.16 -3.12
C ASP A 176 25.68 -16.43 -4.48
N ASP A 177 24.85 -16.78 -5.45
CA ASP A 177 24.94 -16.22 -6.81
C ASP A 177 24.21 -14.86 -7.01
N ASN A 178 23.46 -14.39 -6.01
CA ASN A 178 22.81 -13.08 -6.10
C ASN A 178 23.78 -11.96 -5.70
N VAL A 179 24.27 -11.21 -6.71
CA VAL A 179 25.21 -10.09 -6.54
C VAL A 179 24.74 -9.06 -5.49
N TYR A 180 23.47 -8.68 -5.56
CA TYR A 180 22.92 -7.70 -4.63
C TYR A 180 22.77 -8.25 -3.21
N ARG A 181 22.56 -9.57 -3.07
CA ARG A 181 22.55 -10.21 -1.75
C ARG A 181 23.94 -10.21 -1.11
N THR A 182 24.97 -10.50 -1.91
CA THR A 182 26.38 -10.40 -1.47
C THR A 182 26.73 -8.95 -1.12
N PHE A 183 26.37 -8.00 -1.98
CA PHE A 183 26.60 -6.58 -1.71
C PHE A 183 25.87 -6.11 -0.44
N ALA A 184 24.63 -6.54 -0.21
CA ALA A 184 23.88 -6.22 1.01
C ALA A 184 24.56 -6.76 2.27
N ARG A 185 25.10 -7.98 2.22
CA ARG A 185 25.85 -8.60 3.33
C ARG A 185 27.07 -7.76 3.67
N GLU A 186 27.85 -7.37 2.69
CA GLU A 186 29.04 -6.53 2.89
C GLU A 186 28.69 -5.13 3.44
N MET A 187 27.62 -4.50 2.92
CA MET A 187 27.19 -3.19 3.45
C MET A 187 26.76 -3.27 4.91
N ILE A 188 26.08 -4.33 5.34
CA ILE A 188 25.71 -4.54 6.74
C ILE A 188 26.94 -4.81 7.60
N GLU A 189 27.90 -5.60 7.12
CA GLU A 189 29.15 -5.86 7.83
C GLU A 189 29.98 -4.58 7.99
N PHE A 190 30.03 -3.72 6.98
CA PHE A 190 30.67 -2.40 7.08
C PHE A 190 30.00 -1.51 8.12
N LEU A 191 28.67 -1.48 8.18
CA LEU A 191 27.94 -0.72 9.20
C LEU A 191 28.33 -1.19 10.61
N VAL A 192 28.35 -2.50 10.84
CA VAL A 192 28.72 -3.10 12.14
C VAL A 192 30.19 -2.82 12.46
N THR A 193 31.09 -3.00 11.49
CA THR A 193 32.54 -2.77 11.64
C THR A 193 32.84 -1.29 11.94
N LEU A 194 32.10 -0.37 11.36
CA LEU A 194 32.19 1.05 11.68
C LEU A 194 31.56 1.42 13.04
N GLY A 195 31.06 0.43 13.79
CA GLY A 195 30.52 0.62 15.13
C GLY A 195 29.08 1.08 15.20
N GLU A 196 28.29 0.89 14.11
CA GLU A 196 26.84 1.10 14.17
C GLU A 196 26.16 -0.05 14.92
N SER A 197 25.29 0.32 15.85
CA SER A 197 24.45 -0.64 16.56
C SER A 197 23.13 -0.78 15.83
N LEU A 198 22.96 -1.84 15.04
CA LEU A 198 21.73 -2.10 14.29
C LEU A 198 20.46 -2.02 15.16
N PRO A 199 20.43 -2.59 16.39
CA PRO A 199 19.26 -2.45 17.26
C PRO A 199 19.00 -1.02 17.71
N LYS A 200 20.03 -0.25 18.05
CA LYS A 200 19.87 1.16 18.46
C LYS A 200 19.37 2.03 17.31
N THR A 201 19.92 1.82 16.12
CA THR A 201 19.51 2.54 14.91
C THR A 201 18.04 2.25 14.56
N PHE A 202 17.64 0.99 14.65
CA PHE A 202 16.27 0.54 14.41
C PHE A 202 15.28 1.11 15.43
N VAL A 203 15.55 0.99 16.72
CA VAL A 203 14.66 1.46 17.80
C VAL A 203 14.58 2.98 17.85
N ARG A 204 15.73 3.67 17.75
CA ARG A 204 15.82 5.13 17.87
C ARG A 204 14.95 5.87 16.84
N ARG A 205 14.81 5.32 15.64
CA ARG A 205 14.05 5.93 14.55
C ARG A 205 12.57 5.57 14.54
N GLY A 206 12.18 4.46 15.16
CA GLY A 206 10.79 4.09 15.34
C GLY A 206 9.99 5.02 16.28
N TYR A 207 10.68 5.80 17.13
CA TYR A 207 10.06 6.71 18.10
C TYR A 207 10.21 8.21 17.78
N SER A 208 10.97 8.59 16.74
CA SER A 208 11.28 9.99 16.47
C SER A 208 10.20 10.76 15.67
N ASP A 209 9.05 10.16 15.41
CA ASP A 209 7.95 10.82 14.69
C ASP A 209 7.12 11.77 15.58
N GLU A 210 7.44 11.86 16.90
CA GLU A 210 6.74 12.74 17.86
C GLU A 210 7.42 14.10 18.14
N THR A 211 8.60 14.35 17.59
CA THR A 211 9.26 15.64 17.70
C THR A 211 9.51 16.24 16.32
N ILE A 212 8.44 16.65 15.66
CA ILE A 212 8.54 17.74 14.69
C ILE A 212 8.62 19.00 15.55
N ASP A 213 9.84 19.46 15.76
CA ASP A 213 10.05 20.77 16.35
C ASP A 213 9.32 21.80 15.48
N ALA A 214 8.65 22.75 16.14
CA ALA A 214 7.82 23.78 15.51
C ALA A 214 8.60 24.71 14.53
N ASP A 215 9.88 24.47 14.32
CA ASP A 215 10.79 25.24 13.46
C ASP A 215 11.26 24.48 12.21
N GLY A 216 10.71 23.30 11.90
CA GLY A 216 10.97 22.60 10.63
C GLY A 216 12.40 22.08 10.42
N SER A 217 13.29 22.22 11.39
CA SER A 217 14.66 21.72 11.34
C SER A 217 14.75 20.33 11.93
N VAL A 218 14.84 19.31 11.08
CA VAL A 218 15.13 17.94 11.48
C VAL A 218 16.63 17.82 11.70
N PRO A 219 17.10 17.64 12.95
CA PRO A 219 18.51 17.40 13.20
C PRO A 219 18.90 16.02 12.65
N ASP A 220 19.97 15.95 11.88
CA ASP A 220 20.64 14.72 11.41
C ASP A 220 20.09 14.03 10.14
N GLN A 221 19.43 14.76 9.22
CA GLN A 221 19.00 14.26 7.90
C GLN A 221 20.17 13.85 6.97
N GLY A 222 21.43 14.03 7.36
CA GLY A 222 22.59 13.79 6.49
C GLY A 222 22.96 12.32 6.27
N ILE A 223 22.79 11.45 7.27
CA ILE A 223 23.30 10.07 7.24
C ILE A 223 22.17 9.06 6.99
N TYR A 224 21.07 9.18 7.72
CA TYR A 224 20.01 8.18 7.76
C TYR A 224 18.78 8.62 6.95
N SER A 225 18.60 8.04 5.77
CA SER A 225 17.35 8.22 5.02
C SER A 225 16.27 7.23 5.51
N ALA A 226 15.01 7.66 5.54
CA ALA A 226 13.90 6.78 5.91
C ALA A 226 13.83 5.53 5.01
N GLU A 227 14.12 5.69 3.72
CA GLU A 227 14.14 4.59 2.74
C GLU A 227 15.32 3.64 2.98
N GLY A 228 16.52 4.15 3.34
CA GLY A 228 17.66 3.32 3.69
C GLY A 228 17.43 2.49 4.96
N LEU A 229 16.78 3.10 5.98
CA LEU A 229 16.39 2.40 7.19
C LEU A 229 15.29 1.35 6.93
N ALA A 230 14.35 1.65 6.07
CA ALA A 230 13.31 0.70 5.67
C ALA A 230 13.92 -0.49 4.88
N SER A 231 14.90 -0.22 4.01
CA SER A 231 15.68 -1.27 3.34
C SER A 231 16.45 -2.14 4.34
N LEU A 232 17.10 -1.51 5.33
CA LEU A 232 17.78 -2.25 6.40
C LEU A 232 16.81 -3.17 7.16
N SER A 233 15.63 -2.68 7.50
CA SER A 233 14.60 -3.49 8.17
C SER A 233 14.16 -4.69 7.32
N TYR A 234 14.00 -4.48 6.01
CA TYR A 234 13.72 -5.56 5.07
C TYR A 234 14.84 -6.60 5.02
N LEU A 235 16.11 -6.16 4.95
CA LEU A 235 17.28 -7.06 4.94
C LEU A 235 17.37 -7.90 6.22
N LEU A 236 17.13 -7.28 7.38
CA LEU A 236 17.18 -7.96 8.68
C LEU A 236 16.02 -8.95 8.86
N PHE A 237 14.78 -8.52 8.63
CA PHE A 237 13.60 -9.28 9.08
C PHE A 237 12.94 -10.14 8.00
N VAL A 238 13.24 -9.90 6.71
CA VAL A 238 12.75 -10.71 5.58
C VAL A 238 13.86 -11.56 4.99
N GLN A 239 15.01 -10.95 4.66
CA GLN A 239 16.13 -11.63 4.02
C GLN A 239 17.07 -12.30 5.03
N HIS A 240 16.91 -12.01 6.32
CA HIS A 240 17.73 -12.50 7.43
C HIS A 240 19.24 -12.20 7.30
N ILE A 241 19.59 -11.16 6.53
CA ILE A 241 20.96 -10.70 6.37
C ILE A 241 21.33 -9.84 7.59
N GLY A 242 22.33 -10.25 8.38
CA GLY A 242 22.77 -9.55 9.59
C GLY A 242 21.86 -9.73 10.80
N ILE A 243 20.88 -10.64 10.76
CA ILE A 243 19.96 -10.89 11.87
C ILE A 243 20.67 -11.44 13.12
N ASP A 244 21.80 -12.11 12.97
CA ASP A 244 22.67 -12.59 14.04
C ASP A 244 23.24 -11.47 14.91
N ARG A 245 23.33 -10.25 14.38
CA ARG A 245 23.76 -9.04 15.08
C ARG A 245 22.60 -8.36 15.84
N PHE A 246 21.39 -8.91 15.75
CA PHE A 246 20.20 -8.36 16.38
C PHE A 246 19.82 -9.20 17.62
N PRO A 247 19.73 -8.62 18.83
CA PRO A 247 19.48 -9.39 20.05
C PRO A 247 18.05 -9.93 20.08
N PHE A 248 17.88 -11.15 20.60
CA PHE A 248 16.59 -11.83 20.75
C PHE A 248 15.71 -11.29 21.90
N VAL A 249 16.10 -10.21 22.56
CA VAL A 249 15.36 -9.62 23.69
C VAL A 249 14.09 -8.86 23.26
N PHE A 250 13.88 -8.60 21.98
CA PHE A 250 12.72 -7.88 21.49
C PHE A 250 11.56 -8.83 21.19
N GLY A 251 10.44 -8.62 21.88
CA GLY A 251 9.21 -9.40 21.61
C GLY A 251 8.61 -9.10 20.24
N PRO A 252 7.84 -10.06 19.66
CA PRO A 252 7.24 -9.92 18.32
C PRO A 252 6.37 -8.67 18.16
N SER A 253 5.55 -8.34 19.15
CA SER A 253 4.69 -7.15 19.13
C SER A 253 5.49 -5.84 19.11
N PHE A 254 6.63 -5.79 19.83
CA PHE A 254 7.53 -4.65 19.80
C PHE A 254 8.18 -4.49 18.43
N LEU A 255 8.67 -5.60 17.85
CA LEU A 255 9.28 -5.59 16.51
C LEU A 255 8.26 -5.17 15.45
N LEU A 256 7.02 -5.65 15.53
CA LEU A 256 5.95 -5.22 14.63
C LEU A 256 5.71 -3.71 14.77
N LYS A 257 5.51 -3.18 15.99
CA LYS A 257 5.28 -1.74 16.23
C LYS A 257 6.42 -0.89 15.67
N SER A 258 7.67 -1.33 15.84
CA SER A 258 8.84 -0.63 15.31
C SER A 258 8.93 -0.72 13.78
N ASN A 259 8.61 -1.87 13.19
CA ASN A 259 8.61 -2.07 11.74
C ASN A 259 7.49 -1.29 11.03
N LEU A 260 6.37 -0.96 11.68
CA LEU A 260 5.28 -0.22 11.05
C LEU A 260 5.73 1.11 10.43
N VAL A 261 6.70 1.79 11.00
CA VAL A 261 7.27 3.03 10.43
C VAL A 261 7.96 2.73 9.09
N HIS A 262 8.79 1.69 9.04
CA HIS A 262 9.52 1.28 7.84
C HIS A 262 8.58 0.71 6.77
N ILE A 263 7.60 -0.10 7.18
CA ILE A 263 6.54 -0.62 6.31
C ILE A 263 5.77 0.53 5.66
N SER A 264 5.40 1.56 6.43
CA SER A 264 4.67 2.74 5.92
C SER A 264 5.47 3.50 4.84
N VAL A 265 6.80 3.55 4.96
CA VAL A 265 7.68 4.16 3.95
C VAL A 265 7.66 3.36 2.64
N LEU A 266 7.69 2.02 2.73
CA LEU A 266 7.77 1.13 1.57
C LEU A 266 6.42 0.98 0.85
N ILE A 267 5.32 0.75 1.60
CA ILE A 267 3.98 0.53 1.01
C ILE A 267 3.43 1.78 0.32
N LYS A 268 3.86 2.97 0.73
CA LYS A 268 3.47 4.24 0.09
C LYS A 268 4.03 4.39 -1.33
N ARG A 269 5.06 3.64 -1.70
CA ARG A 269 5.71 3.72 -3.01
C ARG A 269 4.89 3.00 -4.08
N THR A 270 5.02 3.47 -5.32
CA THR A 270 4.31 2.91 -6.48
C THR A 270 5.16 1.94 -7.28
N GLU A 271 6.47 1.97 -7.09
CA GLU A 271 7.43 1.08 -7.74
C GLU A 271 7.26 -0.36 -7.22
N GLU A 272 7.02 -1.29 -8.12
CA GLU A 272 6.76 -2.70 -7.80
C GLU A 272 7.80 -3.33 -6.85
N PRO A 273 9.12 -3.19 -7.09
CA PRO A 273 10.12 -3.80 -6.22
C PRO A 273 10.06 -3.29 -4.78
N ILE A 274 9.78 -2.00 -4.60
CA ILE A 274 9.74 -1.35 -3.28
C ILE A 274 8.45 -1.71 -2.56
N LEU A 275 7.32 -1.64 -3.27
CA LEU A 275 6.01 -2.00 -2.74
C LEU A 275 5.97 -3.47 -2.31
N SER A 276 6.50 -4.38 -3.12
CA SER A 276 6.60 -5.81 -2.77
C SER A 276 7.38 -6.02 -1.47
N LYS A 277 8.54 -5.36 -1.31
CA LYS A 277 9.34 -5.43 -0.06
C LYS A 277 8.57 -4.93 1.15
N GLY A 278 7.75 -3.89 0.99
CA GLY A 278 6.88 -3.38 2.06
C GLY A 278 5.84 -4.40 2.49
N LEU A 279 5.20 -5.07 1.55
CA LEU A 279 4.25 -6.14 1.83
C LEU A 279 4.92 -7.36 2.46
N ASP A 280 6.12 -7.75 1.98
CA ASP A 280 6.91 -8.84 2.55
C ASP A 280 7.33 -8.56 4.00
N LEU A 281 7.74 -7.32 4.29
CA LEU A 281 8.11 -6.90 5.65
C LEU A 281 6.91 -6.92 6.59
N LEU A 282 5.74 -6.50 6.12
CA LEU A 282 4.48 -6.60 6.89
C LEU A 282 4.14 -8.07 7.15
N GLU A 283 4.18 -8.92 6.13
CA GLU A 283 3.90 -10.35 6.22
C GLU A 283 4.79 -11.04 7.25
N ASN A 284 6.11 -10.90 7.12
CA ASN A 284 7.07 -11.51 8.02
C ASN A 284 6.98 -10.96 9.45
N SER A 285 6.63 -9.69 9.62
CA SER A 285 6.38 -9.11 10.95
C SER A 285 5.12 -9.70 11.60
N LEU A 286 4.05 -9.92 10.82
CA LEU A 286 2.80 -10.52 11.30
C LEU A 286 2.93 -12.01 11.59
N LEU A 287 3.74 -12.77 10.82
CA LEU A 287 3.96 -14.20 11.05
C LEU A 287 4.54 -14.50 12.43
N ARG A 288 5.29 -13.57 13.01
CA ARG A 288 5.92 -13.70 14.34
C ARG A 288 4.97 -13.39 15.50
N VAL A 289 3.82 -12.83 15.22
CA VAL A 289 2.82 -12.41 16.22
C VAL A 289 1.72 -13.47 16.28
N ASP A 290 1.31 -13.86 17.49
CA ASP A 290 0.22 -14.82 17.67
C ASP A 290 -1.13 -14.20 17.30
N ASN A 291 -2.10 -15.03 16.94
CA ASN A 291 -3.46 -14.56 16.71
C ASN A 291 -4.10 -14.12 18.03
N ASP A 292 -5.01 -13.17 17.98
CA ASP A 292 -5.71 -12.59 19.11
C ASP A 292 -4.82 -11.90 20.18
N SER A 293 -3.54 -11.64 19.85
CA SER A 293 -2.55 -11.13 20.82
C SER A 293 -2.30 -9.63 20.76
N LEU A 294 -2.63 -8.95 19.64
CA LEU A 294 -2.40 -7.52 19.50
C LEU A 294 -3.47 -6.70 20.24
N PRO A 295 -3.07 -5.85 21.21
CA PRO A 295 -3.99 -4.97 21.90
C PRO A 295 -4.42 -3.78 21.01
N GLU A 296 -5.52 -3.14 21.41
CA GLU A 296 -6.13 -2.04 20.65
C GLU A 296 -5.27 -0.78 20.53
N ASP A 297 -4.33 -0.56 21.47
CA ASP A 297 -3.39 0.57 21.49
C ASP A 297 -2.45 0.61 20.28
N VAL A 298 -2.21 -0.52 19.64
CA VAL A 298 -1.42 -0.58 18.38
C VAL A 298 -2.03 0.30 17.29
N LEU A 299 -3.36 0.42 17.26
CA LEU A 299 -4.08 1.26 16.29
C LEU A 299 -3.93 2.76 16.56
N ASP A 300 -3.52 3.16 17.77
CA ASP A 300 -3.26 4.56 18.12
C ASP A 300 -1.90 5.04 17.61
N VAL A 301 -1.03 4.11 17.23
CA VAL A 301 0.25 4.44 16.58
C VAL A 301 -0.04 4.99 15.17
N ILE A 302 0.42 6.21 14.91
CA ILE A 302 0.22 6.91 13.62
C ILE A 302 0.65 6.04 12.43
N ALA A 303 1.79 5.36 12.55
CA ALA A 303 2.30 4.48 11.51
C ALA A 303 1.36 3.30 11.21
N ALA A 304 0.69 2.73 12.21
CA ALA A 304 -0.29 1.66 12.02
C ALA A 304 -1.50 2.13 11.20
N SER A 305 -2.02 3.31 11.51
CA SER A 305 -3.12 3.91 10.76
C SER A 305 -2.73 4.21 9.30
N LYS A 306 -1.52 4.74 9.08
CA LYS A 306 -0.97 4.97 7.72
C LYS A 306 -0.82 3.67 6.93
N VAL A 307 -0.23 2.62 7.55
CA VAL A 307 -0.06 1.31 6.92
C VAL A 307 -1.40 0.71 6.49
N LEU A 308 -2.42 0.80 7.34
CA LEU A 308 -3.76 0.30 7.02
C LEU A 308 -4.39 1.06 5.85
N GLN A 309 -4.29 2.40 5.84
CA GLN A 309 -4.79 3.24 4.74
C GLN A 309 -4.08 2.93 3.42
N ASP A 310 -2.75 2.83 3.45
CA ASP A 310 -1.97 2.55 2.25
C ASP A 310 -2.16 1.11 1.77
N LEU A 311 -2.34 0.13 2.69
CA LEU A 311 -2.71 -1.25 2.35
C LEU A 311 -4.07 -1.31 1.62
N VAL A 312 -5.06 -0.55 2.08
CA VAL A 312 -6.35 -0.41 1.40
C VAL A 312 -6.17 0.20 0.01
N LYS A 313 -5.33 1.24 -0.14
CA LYS A 313 -5.04 1.84 -1.47
C LYS A 313 -4.37 0.82 -2.40
N VAL A 314 -3.38 0.07 -1.93
CA VAL A 314 -2.74 -0.99 -2.74
C VAL A 314 -3.78 -2.02 -3.19
N MET A 315 -4.63 -2.46 -2.28
CA MET A 315 -5.68 -3.45 -2.56
C MET A 315 -6.68 -2.97 -3.62
N THR A 316 -6.98 -1.67 -3.67
CA THR A 316 -8.01 -1.09 -4.55
C THR A 316 -7.46 -0.48 -5.84
N LEU A 317 -6.26 0.12 -5.80
CA LEU A 317 -5.74 0.95 -6.89
C LEU A 317 -4.49 0.40 -7.57
N CYS A 318 -3.78 -0.57 -6.97
CA CYS A 318 -2.56 -1.10 -7.57
C CYS A 318 -2.88 -1.80 -8.90
N PRO A 319 -2.17 -1.50 -10.01
CA PRO A 319 -2.40 -2.17 -11.29
C PRO A 319 -2.04 -3.66 -11.26
N ILE A 320 -1.11 -4.07 -10.38
CA ILE A 320 -0.58 -5.43 -10.30
C ILE A 320 -1.50 -6.32 -9.46
N GLU A 321 -2.12 -7.31 -10.08
CA GLU A 321 -3.11 -8.17 -9.44
C GLU A 321 -2.54 -9.00 -8.29
N SER A 322 -1.31 -9.53 -8.43
CA SER A 322 -0.63 -10.30 -7.38
C SER A 322 -0.46 -9.51 -6.10
N LEU A 323 -0.07 -8.22 -6.20
CA LEU A 323 0.10 -7.32 -5.05
C LEU A 323 -1.26 -6.95 -4.43
N ARG A 324 -2.31 -6.76 -5.24
CA ARG A 324 -3.68 -6.55 -4.71
C ARG A 324 -4.16 -7.77 -3.91
N LYS A 325 -3.99 -8.98 -4.45
CA LYS A 325 -4.35 -10.23 -3.76
C LYS A 325 -3.54 -10.41 -2.47
N LYS A 326 -2.24 -10.18 -2.52
CA LYS A 326 -1.37 -10.23 -1.35
C LYS A 326 -1.81 -9.24 -0.27
N SER A 327 -2.13 -8.01 -0.64
CA SER A 327 -2.62 -6.98 0.29
C SER A 327 -3.93 -7.38 0.97
N LEU A 328 -4.86 -8.03 0.26
CA LEU A 328 -6.10 -8.55 0.83
C LEU A 328 -5.83 -9.64 1.87
N VAL A 329 -4.93 -10.59 1.57
CA VAL A 329 -4.53 -11.65 2.51
C VAL A 329 -3.86 -11.05 3.75
N LEU A 330 -3.03 -10.03 3.57
CA LEU A 330 -2.38 -9.32 4.67
C LEU A 330 -3.37 -8.57 5.54
N LEU A 331 -4.37 -7.91 4.96
CA LEU A 331 -5.44 -7.25 5.73
C LEU A 331 -6.21 -8.27 6.58
N GLN A 332 -6.53 -9.45 6.03
CA GLN A 332 -7.15 -10.52 6.81
C GLN A 332 -6.22 -11.02 7.94
N SER A 333 -4.93 -11.14 7.67
CA SER A 333 -3.93 -11.51 8.68
C SER A 333 -3.88 -10.48 9.80
N VAL A 334 -3.84 -9.18 9.48
CA VAL A 334 -3.90 -8.09 10.47
C VAL A 334 -5.13 -8.21 11.35
N ILE A 335 -6.33 -8.42 10.77
CA ILE A 335 -7.59 -8.59 11.52
C ILE A 335 -7.45 -9.76 12.52
N ASN A 336 -6.88 -10.88 12.08
CA ASN A 336 -6.75 -12.08 12.91
C ASN A 336 -5.75 -11.91 14.07
N LYS A 337 -4.76 -11.01 13.94
CA LYS A 337 -3.76 -10.75 14.98
C LYS A 337 -4.31 -9.92 16.14
N PHE A 338 -5.29 -9.05 15.89
CA PHE A 338 -5.86 -8.20 16.94
C PHE A 338 -6.75 -8.99 17.92
N CYS A 339 -6.71 -8.62 19.20
CA CYS A 339 -7.68 -9.04 20.19
C CYS A 339 -9.09 -8.54 19.81
N VAL A 340 -10.12 -8.98 20.51
CA VAL A 340 -11.52 -8.67 20.21
C VAL A 340 -11.79 -7.17 20.20
N GLU A 341 -11.25 -6.43 21.20
CA GLU A 341 -11.35 -4.98 21.32
C GLU A 341 -10.64 -4.27 20.16
N GLY A 342 -9.44 -4.75 19.80
CA GLY A 342 -8.68 -4.24 18.66
C GLY A 342 -9.40 -4.45 17.34
N ARG A 343 -10.01 -5.62 17.11
CA ARG A 343 -10.83 -5.89 15.91
C ARG A 343 -12.02 -4.94 15.83
N TYR A 344 -12.71 -4.73 16.93
CA TYR A 344 -13.84 -3.81 16.99
C TYR A 344 -13.43 -2.38 16.59
N LYS A 345 -12.34 -1.87 17.15
CA LYS A 345 -11.78 -0.55 16.82
C LYS A 345 -11.35 -0.48 15.36
N LEU A 346 -10.68 -1.54 14.86
CA LEU A 346 -10.22 -1.66 13.47
C LEU A 346 -11.39 -1.61 12.48
N PHE A 347 -12.46 -2.37 12.71
CA PHE A 347 -13.64 -2.38 11.84
C PHE A 347 -14.30 -1.00 11.78
N ARG A 348 -14.45 -0.32 12.93
CA ARG A 348 -14.97 1.06 12.96
C ARG A 348 -14.10 2.04 12.17
N CYS A 349 -12.79 1.91 12.27
CA CYS A 349 -11.85 2.74 11.50
C CYS A 349 -11.98 2.46 10.01
N LEU A 350 -11.98 1.20 9.60
CA LEU A 350 -12.05 0.81 8.18
C LEU A 350 -13.37 1.25 7.53
N LEU A 351 -14.53 1.06 8.19
CA LEU A 351 -15.83 1.52 7.67
C LEU A 351 -15.94 3.03 7.53
N LYS A 352 -15.18 3.81 8.34
CA LYS A 352 -15.18 5.27 8.24
C LYS A 352 -14.28 5.82 7.14
N VAL A 353 -13.17 5.12 6.86
CA VAL A 353 -12.06 5.66 6.06
C VAL A 353 -12.02 5.07 4.66
N SER A 354 -12.57 3.86 4.44
CA SER A 354 -12.32 3.11 3.21
C SER A 354 -12.92 3.79 1.96
N GLY A 355 -14.14 4.28 2.02
CA GLY A 355 -14.85 4.87 0.87
C GLY A 355 -14.93 3.97 -0.37
N HIS A 356 -14.64 2.67 -0.23
CA HIS A 356 -14.63 1.69 -1.32
C HIS A 356 -15.52 0.51 -0.97
N ALA A 357 -16.58 0.32 -1.74
CA ALA A 357 -17.65 -0.67 -1.46
C ALA A 357 -17.12 -2.10 -1.27
N GLY A 358 -16.13 -2.53 -2.05
CA GLY A 358 -15.52 -3.86 -1.90
C GLY A 358 -14.77 -4.06 -0.58
N VAL A 359 -14.08 -3.01 -0.08
CA VAL A 359 -13.41 -3.05 1.22
C VAL A 359 -14.42 -3.07 2.35
N GLU A 360 -15.46 -2.25 2.25
CA GLU A 360 -16.55 -2.20 3.22
C GLU A 360 -17.30 -3.54 3.28
N SER A 361 -17.58 -4.14 2.12
CA SER A 361 -18.13 -5.49 1.99
C SER A 361 -17.28 -6.53 2.70
N PHE A 362 -15.96 -6.49 2.49
CA PHE A 362 -15.00 -7.38 3.17
C PHE A 362 -15.03 -7.19 4.69
N VAL A 363 -15.07 -5.95 5.17
CA VAL A 363 -15.18 -5.65 6.62
C VAL A 363 -16.50 -6.16 7.18
N ILE A 364 -17.63 -5.92 6.51
CA ILE A 364 -18.96 -6.38 6.93
C ILE A 364 -19.01 -7.92 7.01
N HIS A 365 -18.39 -8.61 6.06
CA HIS A 365 -18.26 -10.05 6.10
C HIS A 365 -17.46 -10.53 7.33
N ASN A 366 -16.35 -9.86 7.65
CA ASN A 366 -15.57 -10.15 8.85
C ASN A 366 -16.37 -9.86 10.14
N ILE A 367 -17.15 -8.77 10.19
CA ILE A 367 -18.07 -8.48 11.30
C ILE A 367 -19.05 -9.64 11.50
N LYS A 368 -19.69 -10.13 10.43
CA LYS A 368 -20.58 -11.29 10.48
C LYS A 368 -19.88 -12.52 11.09
N ASN A 369 -18.65 -12.80 10.65
CA ASN A 369 -17.88 -13.93 11.17
C ASN A 369 -17.54 -13.80 12.67
N GLN A 370 -17.25 -12.57 13.13
CA GLN A 370 -17.02 -12.29 14.55
C GLN A 370 -18.31 -12.49 15.37
N ILE A 371 -19.47 -12.04 14.86
CA ILE A 371 -20.76 -12.25 15.50
C ILE A 371 -21.10 -13.75 15.59
N ASP A 372 -20.90 -14.50 14.50
CA ASP A 372 -21.13 -15.96 14.49
C ASP A 372 -20.27 -16.69 15.54
N ALA A 373 -19.00 -16.28 15.66
CA ALA A 373 -18.13 -16.81 16.71
C ALA A 373 -18.55 -16.38 18.12
N ALA A 374 -19.07 -15.16 18.27
CA ALA A 374 -19.53 -14.61 19.54
C ALA A 374 -20.83 -15.26 20.05
N LEU A 375 -21.80 -15.53 19.18
CA LEU A 375 -23.04 -16.24 19.52
C LEU A 375 -22.76 -17.64 20.12
N LYS A 376 -21.64 -18.26 19.78
CA LYS A 376 -21.18 -19.51 20.37
C LYS A 376 -20.44 -19.35 21.70
N LYS A 377 -19.85 -18.16 21.98
CA LYS A 377 -18.93 -17.92 23.11
C LYS A 377 -19.26 -16.71 23.98
N ASN A 378 -20.33 -15.97 23.71
CA ASN A 378 -20.78 -14.75 24.42
C ASN A 378 -19.73 -13.62 24.53
N ILE A 379 -18.84 -13.46 23.54
CA ILE A 379 -17.71 -12.50 23.62
C ILE A 379 -17.96 -11.17 22.89
N PHE A 380 -18.80 -11.13 21.83
CA PHE A 380 -18.96 -9.96 20.94
C PHE A 380 -20.44 -9.61 20.74
N LEU A 381 -21.14 -9.26 21.82
CA LEU A 381 -22.58 -9.06 21.87
C LEU A 381 -22.96 -7.77 22.63
N GLY A 382 -24.20 -7.35 22.49
CA GLY A 382 -24.81 -6.26 23.25
C GLY A 382 -24.41 -4.85 22.80
N VAL A 383 -24.32 -3.92 23.76
CA VAL A 383 -24.15 -2.48 23.52
C VAL A 383 -22.97 -2.10 22.63
N ARG A 384 -21.90 -2.90 22.62
CA ARG A 384 -20.72 -2.66 21.76
C ARG A 384 -21.02 -2.91 20.28
N LEU A 385 -21.93 -3.85 19.97
CA LEU A 385 -22.24 -4.21 18.59
C LEU A 385 -23.15 -3.18 17.91
N THR A 386 -24.06 -2.54 18.66
CA THR A 386 -25.04 -1.58 18.11
C THR A 386 -24.42 -0.46 17.25
N PRO A 387 -23.36 0.27 17.68
CA PRO A 387 -22.77 1.30 16.84
C PRO A 387 -22.12 0.75 15.56
N LEU A 388 -21.61 -0.48 15.61
CA LEU A 388 -21.01 -1.14 14.47
C LEU A 388 -22.09 -1.62 13.48
N LEU A 389 -23.21 -2.15 13.99
CA LEU A 389 -24.38 -2.50 13.19
C LEU A 389 -24.96 -1.27 12.49
N HIS A 390 -25.12 -0.14 13.19
CA HIS A 390 -25.57 1.10 12.56
C HIS A 390 -24.64 1.57 11.45
N SER A 391 -23.33 1.43 11.63
CA SER A 391 -22.37 1.79 10.59
C SER A 391 -22.41 0.84 9.38
N ALA A 392 -22.64 -0.45 9.62
CA ALA A 392 -22.73 -1.46 8.56
C ALA A 392 -24.10 -1.44 7.85
N LEU A 393 -25.20 -1.19 8.59
CA LEU A 393 -26.57 -1.20 8.13
C LEU A 393 -27.09 0.24 7.96
N SER A 394 -26.40 1.03 7.14
CA SER A 394 -26.78 2.40 6.76
C SER A 394 -26.33 2.69 5.35
N LEU A 395 -27.08 3.54 4.66
CA LEU A 395 -26.67 4.10 3.37
C LEU A 395 -26.02 5.47 3.60
N PRO A 396 -24.79 5.73 3.08
CA PRO A 396 -24.05 6.96 3.36
C PRO A 396 -24.80 8.24 2.96
N GLU A 397 -25.48 8.22 1.83
CA GLU A 397 -26.26 9.35 1.27
C GLU A 397 -27.77 9.06 1.28
N GLY A 398 -28.22 8.12 2.11
CA GLY A 398 -29.62 7.71 2.17
C GLY A 398 -30.14 7.21 0.81
N ALA A 399 -31.31 7.69 0.36
CA ALA A 399 -31.92 7.27 -0.89
C ALA A 399 -31.16 7.75 -2.16
N GLU A 400 -30.26 8.73 -2.02
CA GLU A 400 -29.45 9.28 -3.11
C GLU A 400 -28.13 8.51 -3.33
N THR A 401 -27.85 7.52 -2.49
CA THR A 401 -26.65 6.67 -2.61
C THR A 401 -26.58 6.03 -4.00
N ASP A 402 -25.41 6.12 -4.68
CA ASP A 402 -25.16 5.40 -5.92
C ASP A 402 -25.13 3.88 -5.65
N LEU A 403 -26.26 3.22 -5.96
CA LEU A 403 -26.46 1.81 -5.67
C LEU A 403 -25.53 0.89 -6.45
N LEU A 404 -25.05 1.29 -7.64
CA LEU A 404 -24.10 0.49 -8.41
C LEU A 404 -22.69 0.58 -7.82
N GLN A 405 -22.26 1.78 -7.48
CA GLN A 405 -20.98 1.98 -6.83
C GLN A 405 -20.94 1.31 -5.44
N ALA A 406 -22.03 1.38 -4.69
CA ALA A 406 -22.19 0.79 -3.37
C ALA A 406 -22.65 -0.67 -3.38
N SER A 407 -22.78 -1.32 -4.55
CA SER A 407 -23.43 -2.63 -4.70
C SER A 407 -22.87 -3.71 -3.77
N ASP A 408 -21.55 -3.82 -3.67
CA ASP A 408 -20.90 -4.84 -2.86
C ASP A 408 -21.17 -4.63 -1.36
N ARG A 409 -21.14 -3.35 -0.90
CA ARG A 409 -21.49 -2.98 0.47
C ARG A 409 -22.95 -3.30 0.78
N ILE A 410 -23.89 -2.90 -0.10
CA ILE A 410 -25.32 -3.11 0.08
C ILE A 410 -25.62 -4.61 0.17
N MET A 411 -25.07 -5.41 -0.73
CA MET A 411 -25.26 -6.86 -0.73
C MET A 411 -24.68 -7.51 0.55
N ALA A 412 -23.53 -7.07 1.02
CA ALA A 412 -22.95 -7.53 2.28
C ALA A 412 -23.81 -7.14 3.49
N SER A 413 -24.35 -5.92 3.50
CA SER A 413 -25.25 -5.40 4.55
C SER A 413 -26.57 -6.18 4.60
N LEU A 414 -27.18 -6.42 3.44
CA LEU A 414 -28.40 -7.24 3.35
C LEU A 414 -28.16 -8.69 3.83
N ASN A 415 -27.03 -9.28 3.45
CA ASN A 415 -26.64 -10.62 3.90
C ASN A 415 -26.33 -10.66 5.41
N LEU A 416 -25.73 -9.61 5.97
CA LEU A 416 -25.54 -9.48 7.41
C LEU A 416 -26.88 -9.40 8.13
N LEU A 417 -27.79 -8.53 7.70
CA LEU A 417 -29.12 -8.37 8.28
C LEU A 417 -29.92 -9.67 8.19
N ARG A 418 -29.92 -10.31 7.03
CA ARG A 418 -30.54 -11.63 6.84
C ARG A 418 -30.01 -12.67 7.81
N TYR A 419 -28.68 -12.71 8.01
CA TYR A 419 -28.04 -13.61 8.95
C TYR A 419 -28.50 -13.36 10.38
N LEU A 420 -28.52 -12.09 10.81
CA LEU A 420 -28.94 -11.70 12.15
C LEU A 420 -30.41 -12.06 12.42
N VAL A 421 -31.32 -11.76 11.48
CA VAL A 421 -32.74 -12.07 11.60
C VAL A 421 -32.98 -13.60 11.74
N ILE A 422 -32.17 -14.42 11.09
CA ILE A 422 -32.31 -15.88 11.15
C ILE A 422 -31.70 -16.45 12.44
N LYS A 423 -30.53 -15.94 12.88
CA LYS A 423 -29.72 -16.58 13.92
C LYS A 423 -29.92 -15.99 15.33
N ASP A 424 -30.28 -14.73 15.43
CA ASP A 424 -30.45 -14.05 16.71
C ASP A 424 -31.88 -14.21 17.25
N GLU A 425 -32.16 -15.38 17.79
CA GLU A 425 -33.48 -15.69 18.36
C GLU A 425 -33.75 -14.96 19.68
N ASN A 426 -32.68 -14.75 20.46
CA ASN A 426 -32.78 -14.19 21.81
C ASN A 426 -32.47 -12.69 21.88
N ASN A 427 -32.28 -12.02 20.74
CA ASN A 427 -31.85 -10.62 20.66
C ASN A 427 -30.52 -10.34 21.38
N GLU A 428 -29.58 -11.29 21.31
CA GLU A 428 -28.27 -11.15 21.93
C GLU A 428 -27.41 -10.09 21.22
N THR A 429 -27.63 -9.89 19.92
CA THR A 429 -26.95 -8.86 19.11
C THR A 429 -27.56 -7.48 19.27
N GLY A 430 -28.80 -7.39 19.76
CA GLY A 430 -29.57 -6.16 19.86
C GLY A 430 -30.26 -5.74 18.54
N VAL A 431 -30.19 -6.55 17.47
CA VAL A 431 -30.75 -6.21 16.15
C VAL A 431 -32.25 -5.95 16.21
N TRP A 432 -33.00 -6.74 16.99
CA TRP A 432 -34.45 -6.59 17.15
C TRP A 432 -34.83 -5.31 17.89
N SER A 433 -34.01 -4.86 18.85
CA SER A 433 -34.20 -3.59 19.54
C SER A 433 -33.90 -2.38 18.68
N GLU A 434 -33.05 -2.52 17.67
CA GLU A 434 -32.64 -1.45 16.76
C GLU A 434 -33.34 -1.50 15.39
N LEU A 435 -34.32 -2.42 15.24
CA LEU A 435 -34.98 -2.68 13.96
C LEU A 435 -35.61 -1.41 13.36
N ASP A 436 -36.28 -0.60 14.16
CA ASP A 436 -36.91 0.65 13.72
C ASP A 436 -35.88 1.63 13.12
N LYS A 437 -34.68 1.72 13.71
CA LYS A 437 -33.61 2.57 13.20
C LYS A 437 -32.99 1.99 11.93
N ILE A 438 -32.83 0.67 11.87
CA ILE A 438 -32.34 -0.02 10.66
C ILE A 438 -33.33 0.18 9.51
N GLU A 439 -34.63 0.09 9.80
CA GLU A 439 -35.67 0.35 8.80
C GLU A 439 -35.61 1.79 8.26
N GLN A 440 -35.45 2.78 9.15
CA GLN A 440 -35.35 4.20 8.75
C GLN A 440 -34.05 4.55 8.00
N ASN A 441 -32.92 3.98 8.40
CA ASN A 441 -31.62 4.38 7.88
C ASN A 441 -31.10 3.48 6.74
N PHE A 442 -31.68 2.29 6.55
CA PHE A 442 -31.22 1.33 5.55
C PHE A 442 -32.34 0.83 4.65
N ILE A 443 -33.39 0.19 5.18
CA ILE A 443 -34.41 -0.50 4.38
C ILE A 443 -35.22 0.50 3.54
N LYS A 444 -35.84 1.50 4.17
CA LYS A 444 -36.66 2.51 3.48
C LYS A 444 -35.86 3.33 2.46
N PRO A 445 -34.66 3.88 2.80
CA PRO A 445 -33.85 4.57 1.82
C PRO A 445 -33.43 3.68 0.66
N LEU A 446 -33.13 2.38 0.91
CA LEU A 446 -32.77 1.44 -0.14
C LEU A 446 -33.92 1.17 -1.10
N HIS A 447 -35.15 1.00 -0.59
CA HIS A 447 -36.37 0.89 -1.45
C HIS A 447 -36.55 2.12 -2.33
N THR A 448 -36.44 3.30 -1.75
CA THR A 448 -36.55 4.56 -2.49
C THR A 448 -35.49 4.67 -3.58
N GLY A 449 -34.24 4.41 -3.22
CA GLY A 449 -33.10 4.43 -4.15
C GLY A 449 -33.24 3.40 -5.27
N LEU A 450 -33.69 2.17 -4.98
CA LEU A 450 -33.95 1.13 -5.99
C LEU A 450 -35.04 1.57 -6.97
N ASN A 451 -36.16 2.11 -6.48
CA ASN A 451 -37.24 2.58 -7.33
C ASN A 451 -36.79 3.73 -8.25
N MET A 452 -36.04 4.70 -7.70
CA MET A 452 -35.50 5.83 -8.47
C MET A 452 -34.48 5.34 -9.51
N SER A 453 -33.54 4.48 -9.13
CA SER A 453 -32.52 3.94 -10.02
C SER A 453 -33.13 3.09 -11.13
N LYS A 454 -34.06 2.19 -10.83
CA LYS A 454 -34.76 1.37 -11.83
C LYS A 454 -35.50 2.24 -12.85
N ALA A 455 -36.28 3.23 -12.39
CA ALA A 455 -36.98 4.15 -13.26
C ALA A 455 -36.03 4.92 -14.20
N HIS A 456 -34.93 5.42 -13.66
CA HIS A 456 -33.90 6.12 -14.44
C HIS A 456 -33.27 5.20 -15.51
N TYR A 457 -32.81 4.01 -15.13
CA TYR A 457 -32.17 3.08 -16.06
C TYR A 457 -33.15 2.51 -17.10
N GLU A 458 -34.44 2.39 -16.78
CA GLU A 458 -35.49 2.04 -17.76
C GLU A 458 -35.71 3.14 -18.79
N ALA A 459 -35.70 4.41 -18.36
CA ALA A 459 -35.78 5.55 -19.28
C ALA A 459 -34.56 5.58 -20.22
N GLU A 460 -33.37 5.36 -19.69
CA GLU A 460 -32.13 5.31 -20.50
C GLU A 460 -32.14 4.15 -21.51
N VAL A 461 -32.64 2.98 -21.13
CA VAL A 461 -32.80 1.83 -22.05
C VAL A 461 -33.77 2.20 -23.19
N ARG A 462 -34.89 2.88 -22.89
CA ARG A 462 -35.85 3.36 -23.93
C ARG A 462 -35.18 4.36 -24.85
N ASN A 463 -34.53 5.38 -24.30
CA ASN A 463 -33.80 6.41 -25.05
C ASN A 463 -32.74 5.81 -25.98
N THR A 464 -31.96 4.85 -25.49
CA THR A 464 -30.91 4.18 -26.27
C THR A 464 -31.50 3.32 -27.39
N ASN A 465 -32.62 2.63 -27.13
CA ASN A 465 -33.35 1.87 -28.17
C ASN A 465 -33.97 2.78 -29.24
N GLU A 466 -34.48 3.96 -28.88
CA GLU A 466 -35.01 4.95 -29.82
C GLU A 466 -33.90 5.54 -30.68
N LYS A 467 -32.75 5.91 -30.09
CA LYS A 467 -31.56 6.34 -30.83
C LYS A 467 -31.06 5.25 -31.81
N LYS A 468 -31.14 3.98 -31.46
CA LYS A 468 -30.81 2.87 -32.36
C LYS A 468 -31.77 2.74 -33.52
N LYS A 469 -33.07 3.04 -33.34
CA LYS A 469 -34.10 3.02 -34.40
C LYS A 469 -34.04 4.26 -35.30
N GLY A 470 -33.56 5.40 -34.79
CA GLY A 470 -33.51 6.68 -35.47
C GLY A 470 -32.20 7.01 -36.18
N SER A 471 -31.25 6.08 -36.34
CA SER A 471 -29.88 6.35 -36.79
C SER A 471 -29.74 6.65 -38.29
N HIS A 472 -30.49 7.67 -38.79
CA HIS A 472 -30.20 8.29 -40.09
C HIS A 472 -29.96 9.81 -39.99
N SER A 473 -29.77 10.40 -38.81
CA SER A 473 -29.50 11.83 -38.70
C SER A 473 -28.74 12.15 -37.42
N GLU A 474 -27.61 12.85 -37.62
CA GLU A 474 -26.80 13.62 -36.66
C GLU A 474 -26.09 12.88 -35.51
N LYS A 475 -24.80 12.69 -35.75
CA LYS A 475 -23.79 12.34 -34.72
C LYS A 475 -23.62 13.50 -33.74
N THR A 476 -24.30 13.48 -32.63
CA THR A 476 -23.94 14.33 -31.49
C THR A 476 -22.75 13.69 -30.79
N LEU A 477 -21.57 14.16 -31.13
CA LEU A 477 -20.30 13.72 -30.60
C LEU A 477 -20.14 14.16 -29.14
N CYS A 478 -20.52 13.33 -28.18
CA CYS A 478 -20.03 13.47 -26.79
C CYS A 478 -18.71 12.74 -26.66
N THR A 479 -17.61 13.44 -26.82
CA THR A 479 -16.28 12.90 -26.62
C THR A 479 -15.93 12.89 -25.12
N VAL A 480 -15.72 11.73 -24.56
CA VAL A 480 -15.29 11.59 -23.16
C VAL A 480 -13.79 11.37 -23.14
N THR A 481 -13.07 12.22 -22.40
CA THR A 481 -11.64 12.12 -22.21
C THR A 481 -11.31 11.70 -20.76
N ALA A 482 -10.48 10.67 -20.60
CA ALA A 482 -9.89 10.31 -19.32
C ALA A 482 -8.37 10.40 -19.43
N GLY A 483 -7.74 11.20 -18.55
CA GLY A 483 -6.29 11.39 -18.57
C GLY A 483 -5.71 11.94 -19.87
N GLY A 484 -6.48 12.73 -20.63
CA GLY A 484 -6.04 13.30 -21.92
C GLY A 484 -6.21 12.38 -23.13
N ASN A 485 -6.56 11.11 -22.97
CA ASN A 485 -6.82 10.17 -24.05
C ASN A 485 -8.32 10.08 -24.35
N LYS A 486 -8.68 10.17 -25.64
CA LYS A 486 -10.07 9.92 -26.10
C LYS A 486 -10.38 8.43 -25.89
N LEU A 487 -11.39 8.14 -25.08
CA LEU A 487 -11.89 6.76 -24.96
C LEU A 487 -12.69 6.39 -26.23
N PRO A 488 -12.62 5.13 -26.68
CA PRO A 488 -13.42 4.67 -27.80
C PRO A 488 -14.91 4.83 -27.47
N GLU A 489 -15.69 5.33 -28.42
CA GLU A 489 -17.13 5.53 -28.29
C GLU A 489 -17.81 4.16 -28.05
N MET A 490 -18.61 4.08 -26.99
CA MET A 490 -19.42 2.89 -26.74
C MET A 490 -20.51 2.78 -27.81
N THR A 491 -20.55 1.65 -28.48
CA THR A 491 -21.67 1.36 -29.41
C THR A 491 -22.98 1.28 -28.64
N PRO A 492 -24.12 1.62 -29.27
CA PRO A 492 -25.45 1.52 -28.63
C PRO A 492 -25.72 0.13 -28.05
N ASP A 493 -25.21 -0.92 -28.67
CA ASP A 493 -25.36 -2.30 -28.18
C ASP A 493 -24.55 -2.54 -26.88
N MET A 494 -23.35 -2.01 -26.80
CA MET A 494 -22.56 -2.05 -25.54
C MET A 494 -23.24 -1.24 -24.44
N GLN A 495 -23.78 -0.07 -24.75
CA GLN A 495 -24.53 0.74 -23.78
C GLN A 495 -25.76 -0.03 -23.26
N LEU A 496 -26.55 -0.66 -24.14
CA LEU A 496 -27.68 -1.49 -23.74
C LEU A 496 -27.28 -2.67 -22.87
N GLN A 497 -26.13 -3.31 -23.16
CA GLN A 497 -25.63 -4.41 -22.35
C GLN A 497 -25.27 -3.95 -20.94
N VAL A 498 -24.60 -2.80 -20.78
CA VAL A 498 -24.26 -2.19 -19.49
C VAL A 498 -25.53 -1.81 -18.71
N LEU A 499 -26.49 -1.17 -19.35
CA LEU A 499 -27.76 -0.79 -18.72
C LEU A 499 -28.57 -2.02 -18.25
N ARG A 500 -28.57 -3.10 -19.02
CA ARG A 500 -29.19 -4.38 -18.62
C ARG A 500 -28.49 -5.03 -17.46
N SER A 501 -27.15 -5.01 -17.44
CA SER A 501 -26.36 -5.53 -16.32
C SER A 501 -26.64 -4.74 -15.03
N ALA A 502 -26.73 -3.42 -15.12
CA ALA A 502 -27.10 -2.56 -14.00
C ALA A 502 -28.50 -2.91 -13.45
N ARG A 503 -29.49 -3.05 -14.34
CA ARG A 503 -30.85 -3.49 -13.96
C ARG A 503 -30.84 -4.83 -13.24
N PHE A 504 -30.12 -5.82 -13.77
CA PHE A 504 -29.98 -7.12 -13.12
C PHE A 504 -29.43 -7.00 -11.69
N THR A 505 -28.46 -6.10 -11.48
CA THR A 505 -27.92 -5.82 -10.13
C THR A 505 -28.99 -5.25 -9.19
N PHE A 506 -29.83 -4.32 -9.68
CA PHE A 506 -30.95 -3.78 -8.88
C PHE A 506 -32.01 -4.84 -8.57
N ASP A 507 -32.36 -5.68 -9.53
CA ASP A 507 -33.32 -6.77 -9.35
C ASP A 507 -32.80 -7.79 -8.32
N LEU A 508 -31.50 -8.06 -8.31
CA LEU A 508 -30.89 -8.92 -7.32
C LEU A 508 -30.95 -8.30 -5.91
N MET A 509 -30.63 -7.01 -5.76
CA MET A 509 -30.72 -6.30 -4.48
C MET A 509 -32.15 -6.31 -3.96
N GLU A 510 -33.13 -6.01 -4.81
CA GLU A 510 -34.56 -6.01 -4.44
C GLU A 510 -35.02 -7.39 -4.01
N SER A 511 -34.63 -8.45 -4.72
CA SER A 511 -34.97 -9.82 -4.36
C SER A 511 -34.43 -10.23 -2.98
N VAL A 512 -33.16 -9.83 -2.66
CA VAL A 512 -32.60 -10.12 -1.34
C VAL A 512 -33.26 -9.26 -0.26
N LEU A 513 -33.58 -8.00 -0.55
CA LEU A 513 -34.29 -7.08 0.36
C LEU A 513 -35.67 -7.63 0.70
N ALA A 514 -36.48 -7.99 -0.30
CA ALA A 514 -37.80 -8.56 -0.11
C ALA A 514 -37.77 -9.84 0.75
N ARG A 515 -36.73 -10.68 0.55
CA ARG A 515 -36.55 -11.86 1.39
C ARG A 515 -36.22 -11.52 2.84
N VAL A 516 -35.44 -10.48 3.08
CA VAL A 516 -35.14 -9.99 4.44
C VAL A 516 -36.40 -9.49 5.13
N GLU A 517 -37.21 -8.69 4.43
CA GLU A 517 -38.48 -8.16 4.96
C GLU A 517 -39.47 -9.29 5.31
N GLU A 518 -39.61 -10.28 4.41
CA GLU A 518 -40.44 -11.46 4.65
C GLU A 518 -40.00 -12.19 5.93
N LEU A 519 -38.71 -12.37 6.13
CA LEU A 519 -38.16 -13.02 7.34
C LEU A 519 -38.43 -12.20 8.60
N ILE A 520 -38.32 -10.88 8.53
CA ILE A 520 -38.64 -9.98 9.65
C ILE A 520 -40.12 -10.09 10.00
N GLU A 521 -41.02 -10.02 9.01
CA GLU A 521 -42.47 -10.15 9.24
C GLU A 521 -42.86 -11.50 9.88
N VAL A 522 -42.32 -12.60 9.38
CA VAL A 522 -42.58 -13.94 9.93
C VAL A 522 -42.16 -14.03 11.40
N LYS A 523 -40.97 -13.53 11.73
CA LYS A 523 -40.48 -13.55 13.12
C LYS A 523 -41.28 -12.64 14.02
N LEU A 524 -41.69 -11.46 13.59
CA LEU A 524 -42.55 -10.55 14.39
C LEU A 524 -43.93 -11.17 14.65
N LYS A 525 -44.53 -11.85 13.67
CA LYS A 525 -45.81 -12.54 13.84
C LYS A 525 -45.69 -13.69 14.84
N SER A 526 -44.66 -14.52 14.75
CA SER A 526 -44.44 -15.62 15.71
C SER A 526 -44.24 -15.13 17.14
N THR A 527 -43.51 -14.02 17.34
CA THR A 527 -43.28 -13.42 18.65
C THR A 527 -44.58 -12.85 19.27
N VAL A 528 -45.49 -12.33 18.44
CA VAL A 528 -46.81 -11.85 18.90
C VAL A 528 -47.71 -13.03 19.30
N GLU A 529 -47.71 -14.11 18.52
CA GLU A 529 -48.50 -15.32 18.80
C GLU A 529 -48.03 -16.02 20.12
N GLU A 530 -46.71 -16.09 20.34
CA GLU A 530 -46.17 -16.62 21.61
C GLU A 530 -46.53 -15.77 22.81
N LYS A 531 -46.56 -14.42 22.69
CA LYS A 531 -46.99 -13.52 23.78
C LYS A 531 -48.48 -13.62 24.05
N ILE A 532 -49.32 -13.87 23.04
CA ILE A 532 -50.77 -14.06 23.22
C ILE A 532 -51.05 -15.45 23.82
N GLY A 533 -50.32 -16.50 23.38
CA GLY A 533 -50.47 -17.85 23.91
C GLY A 533 -50.04 -18.04 25.37
N ASN A 534 -49.11 -17.20 25.84
CA ASN A 534 -48.60 -17.21 27.23
C ASN A 534 -49.30 -16.21 28.20
N ALA A 535 -50.38 -15.52 27.77
CA ALA A 535 -51.16 -14.69 28.66
C ALA A 535 -51.94 -15.59 29.61
N PRO A 536 -51.78 -15.43 30.97
CA PRO A 536 -52.54 -16.24 31.92
C PRO A 536 -54.03 -15.96 31.77
N LEU A 537 -54.81 -17.03 31.57
CA LEU A 537 -56.26 -16.99 31.56
C LEU A 537 -56.76 -16.47 32.93
N PHE A 538 -56.92 -15.17 33.06
CA PHE A 538 -57.63 -14.58 34.17
C PHE A 538 -59.11 -14.88 33.98
N THR A 539 -59.61 -15.94 34.61
CA THR A 539 -61.04 -16.14 34.83
C THR A 539 -61.48 -15.14 35.88
N SER A 540 -61.96 -13.98 35.47
CA SER A 540 -62.74 -13.10 36.33
C SER A 540 -64.19 -13.10 35.88
N ARG A 541 -65.06 -13.47 36.82
CA ARG A 541 -66.51 -13.43 36.74
C ARG A 541 -67.01 -12.02 36.40
N PHE A 542 -67.86 -11.96 35.42
CA PHE A 542 -68.61 -10.76 35.05
C PHE A 542 -69.69 -10.38 36.09
N PRO A 543 -70.05 -9.09 36.14
CA PRO A 543 -71.45 -8.71 36.10
C PRO A 543 -71.75 -7.99 34.78
N ARG A 544 -72.93 -8.34 34.18
CA ARG A 544 -73.58 -7.67 33.10
C ARG A 544 -74.00 -6.26 33.55
N ASP A 545 -73.66 -5.27 32.73
CA ASP A 545 -74.62 -4.17 32.44
C ASP A 545 -74.20 -3.47 31.15
N GLY A 546 -75.25 -3.19 30.33
CA GLY A 546 -75.07 -2.72 28.98
C GLY A 546 -74.91 -1.20 28.89
N ALA A 547 -74.18 -0.78 27.90
CA ALA A 547 -74.40 0.50 27.21
C ALA A 547 -73.79 0.48 25.82
N LEU A 548 -74.65 0.66 24.83
CA LEU A 548 -74.32 0.94 23.44
C LEU A 548 -73.59 2.28 23.33
N LEU A 549 -72.49 2.30 22.58
CA LEU A 549 -72.04 3.55 21.96
C LEU A 549 -71.50 3.27 20.56
N LYS A 550 -72.22 3.81 19.59
CA LYS A 550 -71.85 3.97 18.19
C LYS A 550 -70.69 4.93 18.07
N ILE A 551 -69.68 4.59 17.27
CA ILE A 551 -68.77 5.59 16.70
C ILE A 551 -68.71 5.40 15.20
N ALA A 552 -68.99 6.51 14.55
CA ALA A 552 -69.14 6.66 13.11
C ALA A 552 -67.78 6.69 12.37
N SER A 553 -67.84 6.16 11.14
CA SER A 553 -66.90 6.37 10.08
C SER A 553 -66.85 7.85 9.67
N SER A 554 -65.68 8.40 9.44
CA SER A 554 -65.51 9.58 8.61
C SER A 554 -64.25 9.47 7.75
N ASP A 555 -64.47 9.27 6.45
CA ASP A 555 -63.60 9.63 5.37
C ASP A 555 -63.23 11.11 5.43
N GLN A 556 -61.95 11.42 5.21
CA GLN A 556 -61.58 12.67 4.53
C GLN A 556 -60.27 12.51 3.79
N ARG A 557 -60.41 12.45 2.44
CA ARG A 557 -59.36 12.78 1.48
C ARG A 557 -59.08 14.28 1.52
N GLN A 558 -57.84 14.67 1.59
CA GLN A 558 -57.40 15.94 1.01
C GLN A 558 -56.03 15.84 0.37
N SER A 559 -56.03 16.12 -0.92
CA SER A 559 -54.90 16.37 -1.79
C SER A 559 -54.24 17.71 -1.47
N VAL A 560 -52.93 17.75 -1.38
CA VAL A 560 -52.18 18.98 -1.64
C VAL A 560 -50.98 18.66 -2.53
N VAL A 561 -51.07 19.19 -3.72
CA VAL A 561 -49.99 19.33 -4.70
C VAL A 561 -49.13 20.53 -4.28
N SER A 562 -47.83 20.36 -4.16
CA SER A 562 -46.90 21.48 -4.33
C SER A 562 -45.61 21.02 -4.99
N GLN A 563 -45.37 21.62 -6.15
CA GLN A 563 -44.13 21.55 -6.92
C GLN A 563 -42.99 22.22 -6.17
N SER A 564 -41.83 21.60 -6.16
CA SER A 564 -40.57 22.35 -6.19
C SER A 564 -39.52 21.54 -6.96
N ALA A 565 -39.11 22.08 -8.09
CA ALA A 565 -38.07 21.59 -8.94
C ALA A 565 -36.70 21.90 -8.29
N GLY A 566 -35.96 20.87 -7.92
CA GLY A 566 -34.57 20.97 -7.56
C GLY A 566 -33.69 20.27 -8.61
N LYS A 567 -32.94 21.06 -9.38
CA LYS A 567 -31.92 20.56 -10.31
C LYS A 567 -30.74 20.01 -9.49
N GLY A 568 -30.67 18.69 -9.33
CA GLY A 568 -29.53 18.00 -8.75
C GLY A 568 -28.76 17.25 -9.84
N SER A 569 -27.46 17.42 -9.83
CA SER A 569 -26.48 16.97 -10.81
C SER A 569 -26.42 15.45 -10.97
N PHE A 570 -26.74 14.92 -12.14
CA PHE A 570 -26.65 13.51 -12.53
C PHE A 570 -25.29 13.09 -13.10
N ALA A 571 -24.21 13.79 -12.76
CA ALA A 571 -22.87 13.50 -13.30
C ALA A 571 -22.20 12.25 -12.70
N SER A 572 -22.67 11.72 -11.56
CA SER A 572 -21.98 10.67 -10.80
C SER A 572 -22.25 9.25 -11.32
N ALA A 573 -23.44 8.97 -11.81
CA ALA A 573 -23.82 7.61 -12.24
C ALA A 573 -23.05 7.09 -13.48
N THR A 574 -22.61 8.00 -14.35
CA THR A 574 -21.87 7.65 -15.58
C THR A 574 -20.44 7.21 -15.31
N LEU A 575 -19.85 7.65 -14.19
CA LEU A 575 -18.48 7.31 -13.79
C LEU A 575 -18.36 5.90 -13.15
N ALA A 576 -19.39 5.47 -12.43
CA ALA A 576 -19.39 4.16 -11.76
C ALA A 576 -19.52 2.98 -12.73
N VAL A 577 -20.27 3.15 -13.81
CA VAL A 577 -20.36 2.17 -14.90
C VAL A 577 -19.02 2.02 -15.63
N ARG A 578 -18.21 3.06 -15.62
CA ARG A 578 -16.90 3.12 -16.28
C ARG A 578 -15.82 2.27 -15.59
N SER A 579 -15.79 2.24 -14.27
CA SER A 579 -14.80 1.47 -13.52
C SER A 579 -14.93 -0.06 -13.70
N ARG A 580 -16.15 -0.54 -13.99
CA ARG A 580 -16.39 -1.97 -14.26
C ARG A 580 -16.05 -2.40 -15.70
N ILE A 581 -16.04 -1.47 -16.65
CA ILE A 581 -15.64 -1.76 -18.04
C ILE A 581 -14.13 -1.85 -18.16
N GLU A 582 -13.39 -1.02 -17.41
CA GLU A 582 -11.92 -1.07 -17.39
C GLU A 582 -11.39 -2.38 -16.80
N THR A 583 -12.07 -2.98 -15.82
CA THR A 583 -11.71 -4.30 -15.28
C THR A 583 -12.06 -5.47 -16.23
N GLY A 584 -13.06 -5.32 -17.09
CA GLY A 584 -13.42 -6.32 -18.11
C GLY A 584 -12.49 -6.33 -19.33
N GLN A 585 -11.94 -5.18 -19.71
CA GLN A 585 -10.99 -5.09 -20.83
C GLN A 585 -9.56 -5.55 -20.49
N SER A 586 -9.15 -5.44 -19.21
CA SER A 586 -7.87 -6.00 -18.74
C SER A 586 -7.83 -7.53 -18.86
N GLN A 587 -8.97 -8.21 -18.77
CA GLN A 587 -9.01 -9.67 -18.96
C GLN A 587 -8.93 -10.12 -20.42
N GLN A 588 -9.28 -9.26 -21.39
CA GLN A 588 -9.16 -9.61 -22.81
C GLN A 588 -7.78 -9.31 -23.42
N SER A 589 -7.04 -8.33 -22.88
CA SER A 589 -5.68 -8.05 -23.37
C SER A 589 -4.64 -9.09 -22.93
N ASP A 590 -4.84 -9.77 -21.79
CA ASP A 590 -3.95 -10.85 -21.35
C ASP A 590 -4.08 -12.17 -22.15
N GLN A 591 -5.18 -12.35 -22.91
CA GLN A 591 -5.31 -13.50 -23.82
C GLN A 591 -4.61 -13.31 -25.17
N ILE A 592 -4.33 -12.09 -25.59
CA ILE A 592 -3.69 -11.80 -26.89
C ILE A 592 -2.15 -11.89 -26.80
N TYR A 593 -1.56 -11.75 -25.61
CA TYR A 593 -0.10 -11.83 -25.43
C TYR A 593 0.45 -13.25 -25.13
N ARG A 594 -0.41 -14.27 -25.04
CA ARG A 594 0.01 -15.68 -24.84
C ARG A 594 0.00 -16.57 -26.09
N SER A 595 -0.25 -16.01 -27.25
CA SER A 595 -0.25 -16.76 -28.54
C SER A 595 0.55 -16.04 -29.64
N GLY A 596 1.75 -15.58 -29.28
CA GLY A 596 2.70 -15.06 -30.28
C GLY A 596 4.12 -15.35 -29.85
#